data_132085e6551112cc5a1ff96a3e28c15e
#
_entry.id   132085e6551112cc5a1ff96a3e28c15e
#
_cell.length_a   1.000
_cell.length_b   1.000
_cell.length_c   1.000
_cell.angle_alpha   90.00
_cell.angle_beta   90.00
_cell.angle_gamma   90.00
#
_symmetry.space_group_name_H-M   'P 1'
#
loop_
_entity.id
_entity.type
_entity.pdbx_description
1 polymer ?
#
loop_
_entity_poly.entity_id
_entity_poly.type
_entity_poly.pdbx_seq_one_letter_code
_entity_poly.pdbx_strand_id
1 'polypeptide(L)'
;MHTDTPVSNVVLVTVDSLRADAIGAYDGDRHTPVMDDLAADGTVFERAFATGNWTPFSFPSILASRPVFADTGEIGVENAPTLAGAVSDDGVATAGFNAANGFLTSHWGYDEGFDEFEPFVASVGS
;
A
#
# COMPACT_ATOMS: atom_id res chain seq x y z
N MET A 1 13.79 25.03 15.26
CA MET A 1 13.42 25.35 13.87
C MET A 1 13.33 24.04 13.11
N HIS A 2 12.13 23.49 12.93
CA HIS A 2 11.93 22.47 11.92
C HIS A 2 12.05 23.17 10.57
N THR A 3 13.12 22.91 9.84
CA THR A 3 13.15 23.22 8.41
C THR A 3 12.22 22.21 7.76
N ASP A 4 11.00 22.63 7.44
CA ASP A 4 10.10 21.86 6.58
C ASP A 4 10.77 21.77 5.20
N THR A 5 11.59 20.73 5.03
CA THR A 5 12.01 20.35 3.68
C THR A 5 10.78 19.70 3.06
N PRO A 6 10.22 20.29 1.99
CA PRO A 6 9.03 19.70 1.37
C PRO A 6 9.38 18.29 0.89
N VAL A 7 8.52 17.32 1.24
CA VAL A 7 8.64 15.94 0.74
C VAL A 7 8.35 15.98 -0.77
N SER A 8 9.34 15.61 -1.56
CA SER A 8 9.24 15.66 -3.03
C SER A 8 8.78 14.32 -3.62
N ASN A 9 9.08 13.22 -2.94
CA ASN A 9 8.79 11.88 -3.42
C ASN A 9 8.31 11.01 -2.26
N VAL A 10 7.36 10.11 -2.54
CA VAL A 10 6.84 9.14 -1.59
C VAL A 10 6.90 7.75 -2.21
N VAL A 11 7.40 6.78 -1.48
CA VAL A 11 7.36 5.37 -1.85
C VAL A 11 6.55 4.63 -0.79
N LEU A 12 5.43 4.04 -1.20
CA LEU A 12 4.64 3.15 -0.37
C LEU A 12 4.97 1.70 -0.71
N VAL A 13 5.54 0.97 0.23
CA VAL A 13 5.84 -0.46 0.07
C VAL A 13 4.92 -1.27 0.97
N THR A 14 4.16 -2.17 0.36
CA THR A 14 3.34 -3.15 1.09
C THR A 14 3.89 -4.55 0.88
N VAL A 15 3.99 -5.32 1.95
CA VAL A 15 4.48 -6.70 1.91
C VAL A 15 3.35 -7.63 2.32
N ASP A 16 2.91 -8.46 1.39
CA ASP A 16 1.80 -9.37 1.61
C ASP A 16 2.13 -10.42 2.68
N SER A 17 1.18 -10.70 3.56
CA SER A 17 1.27 -11.70 4.64
C SER A 17 2.43 -11.48 5.62
N LEU A 18 3.03 -10.29 5.66
CA LEU A 18 4.10 -9.99 6.60
C LEU A 18 3.55 -9.73 8.00
N ARG A 19 4.01 -10.50 8.96
CA ARG A 19 3.67 -10.37 10.37
C ARG A 19 4.70 -9.49 11.09
N ALA A 20 4.24 -8.71 12.06
CA ALA A 20 5.12 -7.85 12.87
C ALA A 20 6.23 -8.65 13.58
N ASP A 21 5.93 -9.83 14.09
CA ASP A 21 6.90 -10.72 14.76
C ASP A 21 7.93 -11.36 13.81
N ALA A 22 7.84 -11.10 12.51
CA ALA A 22 8.86 -11.48 11.52
C ALA A 22 9.86 -10.36 11.20
N ILE A 23 9.70 -9.18 11.81
CA ILE A 23 10.52 -7.99 11.59
C ILE A 23 11.37 -7.72 12.85
N GLY A 24 12.68 -7.51 12.67
CA GLY A 24 13.62 -7.29 13.77
C GLY A 24 13.29 -6.07 14.63
N ALA A 25 12.76 -5.02 14.06
CA ALA A 25 12.34 -3.83 14.80
C ALA A 25 11.21 -4.10 15.83
N TYR A 26 10.42 -5.17 15.66
CA TYR A 26 9.38 -5.60 16.60
C TYR A 26 9.78 -6.84 17.42
N ASP A 27 10.65 -7.69 16.87
CA ASP A 27 11.16 -8.90 17.51
C ASP A 27 12.68 -8.98 17.24
N GLY A 28 13.47 -8.61 18.22
CA GLY A 28 14.93 -8.49 18.11
C GLY A 28 15.67 -9.77 17.72
N ASP A 29 15.01 -10.93 17.75
CA ASP A 29 15.58 -12.21 17.31
C ASP A 29 15.48 -12.41 15.77
N ARG A 30 14.84 -11.50 15.06
CA ARG A 30 14.70 -11.54 13.60
C ARG A 30 15.79 -10.72 12.91
N HIS A 31 16.17 -11.17 11.74
CA HIS A 31 17.19 -10.50 10.92
C HIS A 31 16.56 -9.90 9.68
N THR A 32 16.18 -8.62 9.78
CA THR A 32 15.60 -7.82 8.71
C THR A 32 16.35 -6.48 8.58
N PRO A 33 17.64 -6.51 8.21
CA PRO A 33 18.54 -5.36 8.38
C PRO A 33 18.06 -4.09 7.69
N VAL A 34 17.48 -4.17 6.50
CA VAL A 34 16.96 -3.00 5.79
C VAL A 34 15.77 -2.37 6.50
N MET A 35 14.84 -3.20 7.02
CA MET A 35 13.70 -2.71 7.80
C MET A 35 14.14 -2.17 9.16
N ASP A 36 15.14 -2.80 9.76
CA ASP A 36 15.71 -2.38 11.04
C ASP A 36 16.42 -1.04 10.91
N ASP A 37 17.19 -0.82 9.84
CA ASP A 37 17.83 0.47 9.52
C ASP A 37 16.78 1.57 9.26
N LEU A 38 15.72 1.28 8.47
CA LEU A 38 14.62 2.21 8.26
C LEU A 38 13.90 2.55 9.56
N ALA A 39 13.71 1.57 10.43
CA ALA A 39 13.10 1.78 11.74
C ALA A 39 13.95 2.64 12.67
N ALA A 40 15.28 2.51 12.61
CA ALA A 40 16.20 3.30 13.41
C ALA A 40 16.24 4.78 13.01
N ASP A 41 16.10 5.06 11.72
CA ASP A 41 16.16 6.42 11.16
C ASP A 41 14.77 7.08 11.00
N GLY A 42 13.71 6.31 11.06
CA GLY A 42 12.34 6.74 10.80
C GLY A 42 11.42 6.68 12.01
N THR A 43 10.13 6.51 11.72
CA THR A 43 9.08 6.36 12.75
C THR A 43 8.50 4.97 12.69
N VAL A 44 8.51 4.27 13.82
CA VAL A 44 7.89 2.94 13.98
C VAL A 44 6.52 3.09 14.65
N PHE A 45 5.49 2.52 14.04
CA PHE A 45 4.15 2.48 14.59
C PHE A 45 3.90 1.12 15.27
N GLU A 46 4.02 1.07 16.59
CA GLU A 46 3.87 -0.17 17.37
C GLU A 46 2.41 -0.68 17.43
N ARG A 47 1.45 0.17 17.09
CA ARG A 47 0.01 -0.13 17.18
C ARG A 47 -0.71 0.17 15.89
N ALA A 48 -0.13 -0.23 14.77
CA ALA A 48 -0.79 -0.20 13.47
C ALA A 48 -1.57 -1.51 13.25
N PHE A 49 -2.85 -1.39 12.92
CA PHE A 49 -3.74 -2.54 12.73
C PHE A 49 -4.28 -2.54 11.30
N ALA A 50 -4.21 -3.69 10.64
CA ALA A 50 -4.90 -3.88 9.38
C ALA A 50 -6.41 -3.84 9.59
N THR A 51 -7.14 -3.27 8.65
CA THR A 51 -8.61 -3.22 8.67
C THR A 51 -9.26 -4.56 8.32
N GLY A 52 -8.47 -5.50 7.81
CA GLY A 52 -8.90 -6.84 7.49
C GLY A 52 -7.72 -7.82 7.44
N ASN A 53 -8.01 -9.08 7.41
CA ASN A 53 -7.04 -10.18 7.40
C ASN A 53 -6.82 -10.78 6.00
N TRP A 54 -7.27 -10.09 4.96
CA TRP A 54 -7.20 -10.51 3.58
C TRP A 54 -7.02 -9.29 2.66
N THR A 55 -6.34 -9.43 1.52
CA THR A 55 -6.05 -8.34 0.59
C THR A 55 -7.30 -7.53 0.20
N PRO A 56 -8.41 -8.15 -0.25
CA PRO A 56 -9.62 -7.41 -0.60
C PRO A 56 -10.25 -6.62 0.57
N PHE A 57 -9.92 -6.95 1.80
CA PHE A 57 -10.44 -6.28 2.99
C PHE A 57 -9.51 -5.19 3.53
N SER A 58 -8.22 -5.26 3.23
CA SER A 58 -7.22 -4.31 3.72
C SER A 58 -6.92 -3.18 2.73
N PHE A 59 -6.80 -3.50 1.44
CA PHE A 59 -6.35 -2.54 0.43
C PHE A 59 -7.30 -1.38 0.16
N PRO A 60 -8.64 -1.51 0.22
CA PRO A 60 -9.51 -0.34 0.14
C PRO A 60 -9.21 0.71 1.22
N SER A 61 -8.82 0.28 2.42
CA SER A 61 -8.41 1.22 3.47
C SER A 61 -7.05 1.82 3.23
N ILE A 62 -6.10 1.06 2.70
CA ILE A 62 -4.73 1.52 2.42
C ILE A 62 -4.73 2.55 1.28
N LEU A 63 -5.43 2.28 0.18
CA LEU A 63 -5.36 3.09 -1.03
C LEU A 63 -6.50 4.09 -1.21
N ALA A 64 -7.65 3.87 -0.57
CA ALA A 64 -8.81 4.74 -0.68
C ALA A 64 -9.35 5.25 0.67
N SER A 65 -8.64 5.01 1.76
CA SER A 65 -9.01 5.46 3.13
C SER A 65 -10.43 5.07 3.54
N ARG A 66 -10.95 3.96 3.04
CA ARG A 66 -12.31 3.47 3.36
C ARG A 66 -12.29 2.00 3.76
N PRO A 67 -13.07 1.60 4.76
CA PRO A 67 -13.26 0.19 5.06
C PRO A 67 -13.95 -0.52 3.89
N VAL A 68 -13.62 -1.78 3.65
CA VAL A 68 -14.37 -2.62 2.70
C VAL A 68 -15.85 -2.66 3.08
N PHE A 69 -16.72 -2.69 2.08
CA PHE A 69 -18.19 -2.68 2.24
C PHE A 69 -18.78 -1.42 2.89
N ALA A 70 -18.03 -0.33 3.02
CA ALA A 70 -18.54 0.89 3.64
C ALA A 70 -19.72 1.50 2.85
N ASP A 71 -19.61 1.51 1.53
CA ASP A 71 -20.55 2.22 0.66
C ASP A 71 -21.35 1.31 -0.28
N THR A 72 -20.72 0.32 -0.88
CA THR A 72 -21.32 -0.46 -1.98
C THR A 72 -21.55 -1.93 -1.63
N GLY A 73 -20.96 -2.43 -0.57
CA GLY A 73 -20.93 -3.86 -0.24
C GLY A 73 -20.00 -4.68 -1.16
N GLU A 74 -19.20 -4.01 -1.98
CA GLU A 74 -18.28 -4.63 -2.93
C GLU A 74 -16.82 -4.49 -2.47
N ILE A 75 -15.98 -5.39 -2.95
CA ILE A 75 -14.53 -5.31 -2.79
C ILE A 75 -13.94 -4.43 -3.92
N GLY A 76 -12.72 -3.94 -3.72
CA GLY A 76 -12.07 -3.06 -4.69
C GLY A 76 -12.26 -1.57 -4.39
N VAL A 77 -11.81 -0.73 -5.29
CA VAL A 77 -11.78 0.73 -5.14
C VAL A 77 -12.36 1.46 -6.35
N GLU A 78 -13.10 0.78 -7.21
CA GLU A 78 -13.74 1.38 -8.39
C GLU A 78 -14.54 2.64 -8.03
N ASN A 79 -14.31 3.70 -8.77
CA ASN A 79 -14.94 5.01 -8.58
C ASN A 79 -14.74 5.64 -7.18
N ALA A 80 -13.78 5.16 -6.39
CA ALA A 80 -13.42 5.78 -5.13
C ALA A 80 -12.28 6.80 -5.32
N PRO A 81 -12.24 7.88 -4.54
CA PRO A 81 -11.03 8.68 -4.43
C PRO A 81 -9.88 7.81 -3.90
N THR A 82 -8.80 7.71 -4.68
CA THR A 82 -7.61 6.95 -4.30
C THR A 82 -6.47 7.86 -3.89
N LEU A 83 -5.51 7.32 -3.14
CA LEU A 83 -4.27 8.03 -2.82
C LEU A 83 -3.53 8.45 -4.10
N ALA A 84 -3.45 7.55 -5.09
CA ALA A 84 -2.82 7.84 -6.37
C ALA A 84 -3.52 8.99 -7.11
N GLY A 85 -4.87 8.96 -7.16
CA GLY A 85 -5.66 10.02 -7.77
C GLY A 85 -5.45 11.38 -7.09
N ALA A 86 -5.47 11.42 -5.76
CA ALA A 86 -5.25 12.66 -5.02
C ALA A 86 -3.87 13.26 -5.27
N VAL A 87 -2.83 12.43 -5.35
CA VAL A 87 -1.46 12.86 -5.62
C VAL A 87 -1.28 13.29 -7.08
N SER A 88 -1.92 12.59 -8.02
CA SER A 88 -1.92 12.95 -9.44
C SER A 88 -2.65 14.27 -9.70
N ASP A 89 -3.76 14.53 -9.01
CA ASP A 89 -4.48 15.81 -9.09
C ASP A 89 -3.64 17.00 -8.65
N ASP A 90 -2.68 16.79 -7.76
CA ASP A 90 -1.69 17.77 -7.34
C ASP A 90 -0.50 17.89 -8.34
N GLY A 91 -0.54 17.18 -9.45
CA GLY A 91 0.46 17.25 -10.52
C GLY A 91 1.73 16.43 -10.27
N VAL A 92 1.69 15.48 -9.34
CA VAL A 92 2.81 14.57 -9.06
C VAL A 92 2.62 13.29 -9.86
N ALA A 93 3.66 12.85 -10.56
CA ALA A 93 3.64 11.60 -11.31
C ALA A 93 3.49 10.38 -10.37
N THR A 94 2.64 9.44 -10.78
CA THR A 94 2.28 8.28 -9.97
C THR A 94 2.54 6.98 -10.70
N ALA A 95 3.12 5.99 -10.01
CA ALA A 95 3.32 4.64 -10.56
C ALA A 95 2.98 3.57 -9.52
N GLY A 96 2.30 2.52 -9.94
CA GLY A 96 1.94 1.37 -9.12
C GLY A 96 2.52 0.07 -9.70
N PHE A 97 3.11 -0.75 -8.83
CA PHE A 97 3.69 -2.04 -9.21
C PHE A 97 3.14 -3.13 -8.29
N ASN A 98 2.48 -4.11 -8.88
CA ASN A 98 1.95 -5.25 -8.15
C ASN A 98 2.70 -6.53 -8.53
N ALA A 99 3.47 -7.09 -7.60
CA ALA A 99 4.36 -8.20 -7.89
C ALA A 99 3.65 -9.52 -8.25
N ALA A 100 2.56 -9.87 -7.56
CA ALA A 100 1.91 -11.15 -7.77
C ALA A 100 0.48 -11.26 -7.20
N ASN A 101 -0.11 -10.21 -6.64
CA ASN A 101 -1.43 -10.32 -6.01
C ASN A 101 -2.55 -10.16 -7.03
N GLY A 102 -3.32 -11.22 -7.30
CA GLY A 102 -4.40 -11.23 -8.28
C GLY A 102 -5.61 -10.34 -7.95
N PHE A 103 -5.70 -9.85 -6.73
CA PHE A 103 -6.76 -8.90 -6.33
C PHE A 103 -6.39 -7.44 -6.59
N LEU A 104 -5.10 -7.12 -6.73
CA LEU A 104 -4.64 -5.76 -6.97
C LEU A 104 -4.48 -5.50 -8.47
N THR A 105 -5.59 -5.44 -9.17
CA THR A 105 -5.63 -5.28 -10.62
C THR A 105 -6.65 -4.23 -11.03
N SER A 106 -6.64 -3.85 -12.30
CA SER A 106 -7.62 -2.95 -12.90
C SER A 106 -9.06 -3.47 -12.81
N HIS A 107 -9.24 -4.81 -12.75
CA HIS A 107 -10.56 -5.40 -12.55
C HIS A 107 -11.26 -4.91 -11.25
N TRP A 108 -10.48 -4.52 -10.27
CA TRP A 108 -10.96 -4.02 -8.97
C TRP A 108 -10.70 -2.53 -8.77
N GLY A 109 -10.32 -1.80 -9.84
CA GLY A 109 -10.07 -0.36 -9.82
C GLY A 109 -8.73 0.06 -9.20
N TYR A 110 -7.81 -0.87 -8.91
CA TYR A 110 -6.55 -0.54 -8.23
C TYR A 110 -5.53 0.19 -9.11
N ASP A 111 -5.76 0.31 -10.41
CA ASP A 111 -4.99 1.15 -11.33
C ASP A 111 -5.49 2.60 -11.39
N GLU A 112 -6.68 2.89 -10.84
CA GLU A 112 -7.25 4.23 -10.89
C GLU A 112 -6.39 5.27 -10.16
N GLY A 113 -6.06 6.33 -10.90
CA GLY A 113 -5.25 7.44 -10.42
C GLY A 113 -3.74 7.27 -10.60
N PHE A 114 -3.27 6.11 -11.06
CA PHE A 114 -1.88 5.93 -11.45
C PHE A 114 -1.67 6.34 -12.91
N ASP A 115 -0.57 7.07 -13.19
CA ASP A 115 -0.12 7.35 -14.56
C ASP A 115 0.44 6.09 -15.23
N GLU A 116 1.10 5.24 -14.44
CA GLU A 116 1.60 3.93 -14.84
C GLU A 116 1.20 2.87 -13.82
N PHE A 117 0.66 1.74 -14.29
CA PHE A 117 0.32 0.62 -13.41
C PHE A 117 0.71 -0.72 -14.04
N GLU A 118 1.60 -1.45 -13.36
CA GLU A 118 2.13 -2.73 -13.82
C GLU A 118 1.71 -3.88 -12.89
N PRO A 119 0.69 -4.64 -13.27
CA PRO A 119 0.34 -5.86 -12.58
C PRO A 119 1.23 -7.01 -13.08
N PHE A 120 2.33 -7.30 -12.41
CA PHE A 120 3.19 -8.47 -12.70
C PHE A 120 2.51 -9.80 -12.32
N VAL A 121 1.23 -9.91 -12.60
CA VAL A 121 0.51 -11.17 -12.44
C VAL A 121 0.79 -12.00 -13.69
N ALA A 122 1.47 -13.13 -13.55
CA ALA A 122 1.62 -14.08 -14.64
C ALA A 122 0.22 -14.38 -15.20
N SER A 123 0.01 -14.09 -16.49
CA SER A 123 -1.21 -14.52 -17.17
C SER A 123 -1.29 -16.04 -17.03
N VAL A 124 -2.21 -16.51 -16.20
CA VAL A 124 -2.53 -17.92 -16.16
C VAL A 124 -3.11 -18.23 -17.54
N GLY A 125 -2.32 -18.90 -18.36
CA GLY A 125 -2.69 -19.25 -19.70
C GLY A 125 -4.03 -19.97 -19.73
N SER A 126 -4.90 -19.47 -20.58
CA SER A 126 -6.15 -20.10 -20.99
C SER A 126 -5.90 -21.45 -21.65
#